data_2a1cd08786e9c0dbadad8f37f3f89b47
#
_entry.id   2a1cd08786e9c0dbadad8f37f3f89b47
#
_cell.length_a   1.000
_cell.length_b   1.000
_cell.length_c   1.000
_cell.angle_alpha   90.00
_cell.angle_beta   90.00
_cell.angle_gamma   90.00
#
_symmetry.space_group_name_H-M   'P 1'
#
loop_
_entity.id
_entity.type
_entity.pdbx_description
1 polymer ?
#
loop_
_entity_poly.entity_id
_entity_poly.type
_entity_poly.pdbx_seq_one_letter_code
_entity_poly.pdbx_strand_id
1 'polypeptide(L)'
;PEMVESVVDVKEGDILIIKTGYSKYGWNSEDSDEFRYMIRHPGPSPDFSAWCLKKKIKWLGIDCVAMEHPMNTIQRQLHPKTFEEANQKLIDQFGKDWDEMYPLDKYYQDMHLNLFPFGLVHAENLGNELNNLSAGRYFIGCFMQKGMELASCWARFIAWKE
;
A
#
# COMPACT_ATOMS: atom_id res chain seq x y z
N PRO A 1 8.75 3.13 -7.53
CA PRO A 1 10.13 3.04 -6.99
C PRO A 1 10.82 4.38 -6.88
N GLU A 2 10.92 5.15 -7.96
CA GLU A 2 11.65 6.43 -8.05
C GLU A 2 11.23 7.43 -6.98
N MET A 3 9.93 7.57 -6.74
CA MET A 3 9.41 8.46 -5.69
C MET A 3 9.90 8.03 -4.30
N VAL A 4 9.97 6.74 -4.01
CA VAL A 4 10.49 6.23 -2.73
C VAL A 4 12.00 6.50 -2.63
N GLU A 5 12.76 6.17 -3.67
CA GLU A 5 14.22 6.35 -3.70
C GLU A 5 14.65 7.83 -3.70
N SER A 6 13.78 8.75 -4.13
CA SER A 6 14.03 10.19 -4.00
C SER A 6 13.94 10.71 -2.55
N VAL A 7 13.29 9.96 -1.68
CA VAL A 7 13.08 10.34 -0.26
C VAL A 7 14.07 9.65 0.67
N VAL A 8 14.37 8.36 0.42
CA VAL A 8 15.20 7.54 1.29
C VAL A 8 15.99 6.51 0.47
N ASP A 9 17.24 6.29 0.85
CA ASP A 9 18.07 5.21 0.29
C ASP A 9 17.60 3.86 0.87
N VAL A 10 16.87 3.09 0.05
CA VAL A 10 16.31 1.79 0.43
C VAL A 10 17.35 0.70 0.24
N LYS A 11 17.64 -0.04 1.30
CA LYS A 11 18.65 -1.11 1.33
C LYS A 11 18.00 -2.50 1.38
N GLU A 12 18.77 -3.51 0.98
CA GLU A 12 18.38 -4.91 1.14
C GLU A 12 18.05 -5.22 2.61
N GLY A 13 16.91 -5.88 2.85
CA GLY A 13 16.44 -6.26 4.17
C GLY A 13 15.70 -5.18 4.94
N ASP A 14 15.53 -3.99 4.36
CA ASP A 14 14.76 -2.93 4.98
C ASP A 14 13.27 -3.30 5.09
N ILE A 15 12.63 -2.75 6.10
CA ILE A 15 11.19 -2.64 6.22
C ILE A 15 10.80 -1.30 5.62
N LEU A 16 9.90 -1.31 4.64
CA LEU A 16 9.46 -0.07 3.98
C LEU A 16 8.05 0.29 4.43
N ILE A 17 7.90 1.40 5.13
CA ILE A 17 6.61 1.98 5.52
C ILE A 17 6.28 3.14 4.59
N ILE A 18 5.15 3.06 3.93
CA ILE A 18 4.64 4.08 3.01
C ILE A 18 3.58 4.89 3.73
N LYS A 19 3.86 6.18 3.91
CA LYS A 19 2.92 7.13 4.48
C LYS A 19 2.29 7.96 3.38
N THR A 20 1.05 7.67 3.03
CA THR A 20 0.28 8.39 2.00
C THR A 20 -0.48 9.57 2.57
N GLY A 21 -0.71 9.58 3.89
CA GLY A 21 -1.59 10.53 4.57
C GLY A 21 -3.08 10.19 4.42
N TYR A 22 -3.39 9.02 3.86
CA TYR A 22 -4.79 8.62 3.61
C TYR A 22 -5.50 8.14 4.88
N SER A 23 -4.74 7.77 5.92
CA SER A 23 -5.28 7.44 7.25
C SER A 23 -6.19 8.51 7.83
N LYS A 24 -6.07 9.77 7.39
CA LYS A 24 -6.97 10.86 7.80
C LYS A 24 -8.43 10.66 7.40
N TYR A 25 -8.71 9.79 6.43
CA TYR A 25 -10.06 9.42 6.03
C TYR A 25 -10.58 8.17 6.76
N GLY A 26 -9.75 7.53 7.59
CA GLY A 26 -10.11 6.35 8.37
C GLY A 26 -11.14 6.67 9.49
N TRP A 27 -11.72 5.62 10.05
CA TRP A 27 -12.88 5.69 10.95
C TRP A 27 -12.71 6.53 12.22
N ASN A 28 -11.49 6.72 12.71
CA ASN A 28 -11.20 7.46 13.95
C ASN A 28 -10.66 8.87 13.68
N SER A 29 -10.94 9.42 12.51
CA SER A 29 -10.45 10.73 12.08
C SER A 29 -11.59 11.75 12.02
N GLU A 30 -11.28 13.02 12.26
CA GLU A 30 -12.22 14.13 12.06
C GLU A 30 -12.70 14.26 10.60
N ASP A 31 -11.80 13.94 9.65
CA ASP A 31 -12.07 13.94 8.20
C ASP A 31 -12.58 12.58 7.69
N SER A 32 -13.16 11.75 8.56
CA SER A 32 -13.58 10.38 8.23
C SER A 32 -14.50 10.37 7.00
N ASP A 33 -14.08 9.60 6.00
CA ASP A 33 -14.83 9.34 4.75
C ASP A 33 -14.58 7.87 4.37
N GLU A 34 -15.46 6.98 4.81
CA GLU A 34 -15.30 5.55 4.62
C GLU A 34 -15.17 5.16 3.15
N PHE A 35 -16.02 5.72 2.28
CA PHE A 35 -15.97 5.41 0.86
C PHE A 35 -14.65 5.84 0.23
N ARG A 36 -14.17 7.02 0.57
CA ARG A 36 -12.88 7.52 0.10
C ARG A 36 -11.74 6.65 0.61
N TYR A 37 -11.76 6.30 1.89
CA TYR A 37 -10.75 5.47 2.52
C TYR A 37 -10.67 4.07 1.90
N MET A 38 -11.82 3.44 1.66
CA MET A 38 -11.91 2.07 1.16
C MET A 38 -11.72 1.95 -0.36
N ILE A 39 -12.22 2.93 -1.13
CA ILE A 39 -12.41 2.77 -2.58
C ILE A 39 -11.59 3.76 -3.41
N ARG A 40 -11.06 4.83 -2.80
CA ARG A 40 -10.35 5.90 -3.52
C ARG A 40 -8.91 6.11 -3.04
N HIS A 41 -8.38 5.21 -2.24
CA HIS A 41 -6.98 5.33 -1.78
C HIS A 41 -6.00 5.07 -2.93
N PRO A 42 -4.78 5.62 -2.84
CA PRO A 42 -3.73 5.35 -3.83
C PRO A 42 -3.26 3.90 -3.77
N GLY A 43 -2.59 3.48 -4.82
CA GLY A 43 -1.91 2.19 -4.91
C GLY A 43 -0.54 2.34 -5.58
N PRO A 44 0.23 1.28 -5.65
CA PRO A 44 1.58 1.29 -6.20
C PRO A 44 1.59 1.42 -7.73
N SER A 45 2.73 1.87 -8.27
CA SER A 45 3.01 1.84 -9.72
C SER A 45 3.18 0.39 -10.23
N PRO A 46 3.03 0.16 -11.55
CA PRO A 46 3.06 -1.19 -12.12
C PRO A 46 4.32 -2.01 -11.84
N ASP A 47 5.44 -1.38 -11.63
CA ASP A 47 6.75 -2.03 -11.40
C ASP A 47 7.11 -2.17 -9.92
N PHE A 48 6.23 -1.73 -9.00
CA PHE A 48 6.57 -1.63 -7.58
C PHE A 48 6.77 -3.00 -6.90
N SER A 49 5.93 -3.98 -7.19
CA SER A 49 6.08 -5.34 -6.62
C SER A 49 7.40 -5.98 -7.05
N ALA A 50 7.73 -5.91 -8.34
CA ALA A 50 8.98 -6.42 -8.88
C ALA A 50 10.21 -5.69 -8.28
N TRP A 51 10.10 -4.37 -8.07
CA TRP A 51 11.14 -3.59 -7.41
C TRP A 51 11.33 -4.01 -5.95
N CYS A 52 10.26 -4.25 -5.20
CA CYS A 52 10.34 -4.73 -3.82
C CYS A 52 11.08 -6.07 -3.72
N LEU A 53 10.78 -7.01 -4.61
CA LEU A 53 11.48 -8.29 -4.68
C LEU A 53 12.96 -8.11 -5.05
N LYS A 54 13.25 -7.29 -6.06
CA LYS A 54 14.63 -6.99 -6.47
C LYS A 54 15.44 -6.34 -5.35
N LYS A 55 14.84 -5.43 -4.58
CA LYS A 55 15.46 -4.77 -3.41
C LYS A 55 15.52 -5.69 -2.19
N LYS A 56 14.88 -6.85 -2.25
CA LYS A 56 14.77 -7.79 -1.12
C LYS A 56 14.21 -7.12 0.13
N ILE A 57 13.16 -6.32 -0.04
CA ILE A 57 12.42 -5.71 1.06
C ILE A 57 11.96 -6.82 2.01
N LYS A 58 12.11 -6.62 3.30
CA LYS A 58 11.76 -7.64 4.30
C LYS A 58 10.26 -7.74 4.50
N TRP A 59 9.58 -6.62 4.62
CA TRP A 59 8.12 -6.49 4.57
C TRP A 59 7.73 -5.03 4.33
N LEU A 60 6.47 -4.80 3.98
CA LEU A 60 5.90 -3.51 3.66
C LEU A 60 4.89 -3.06 4.71
N GLY A 61 4.66 -1.75 4.80
CA GLY A 61 3.55 -1.20 5.57
C GLY A 61 2.96 0.02 4.87
N ILE A 62 1.67 0.26 5.07
CA ILE A 62 0.95 1.39 4.49
C ILE A 62 -0.16 1.88 5.42
N ASP A 63 -0.45 3.17 5.35
CA ASP A 63 -1.53 3.83 6.08
C ASP A 63 -2.87 3.85 5.33
N CYS A 64 -2.99 3.10 4.24
CA CYS A 64 -4.24 2.81 3.55
C CYS A 64 -4.85 1.50 4.05
N VAL A 65 -6.13 1.30 3.72
CA VAL A 65 -6.86 0.06 4.05
C VAL A 65 -6.29 -1.16 3.32
N ALA A 66 -5.66 -0.96 2.17
CA ALA A 66 -5.01 -2.01 1.39
C ALA A 66 -3.75 -1.50 0.70
N MET A 67 -2.83 -2.44 0.40
CA MET A 67 -1.61 -2.15 -0.35
C MET A 67 -1.89 -1.99 -1.86
N GLU A 68 -2.90 -2.66 -2.39
CA GLU A 68 -3.36 -2.50 -3.77
C GLU A 68 -4.07 -1.17 -3.99
N HIS A 69 -4.08 -0.71 -5.25
CA HIS A 69 -5.11 0.23 -5.67
C HIS A 69 -6.46 -0.50 -5.79
N PRO A 70 -7.58 0.05 -5.28
CA PRO A 70 -8.88 -0.64 -5.31
C PRO A 70 -9.30 -1.10 -6.70
N MET A 71 -8.96 -0.36 -7.74
CA MET A 71 -9.30 -0.70 -9.13
C MET A 71 -8.47 -1.86 -9.71
N ASN A 72 -7.49 -2.37 -8.98
CA ASN A 72 -6.79 -3.62 -9.27
C ASN A 72 -7.32 -4.80 -8.44
N THR A 73 -8.54 -4.67 -7.93
CA THR A 73 -9.25 -5.69 -7.15
C THR A 73 -10.68 -5.86 -7.67
N ILE A 74 -11.48 -6.65 -6.97
CA ILE A 74 -12.92 -6.79 -7.24
C ILE A 74 -13.67 -5.46 -7.19
N GLN A 75 -13.14 -4.44 -6.53
CA GLN A 75 -13.76 -3.12 -6.41
C GLN A 75 -13.97 -2.44 -7.76
N ARG A 76 -13.16 -2.75 -8.78
CA ARG A 76 -13.37 -2.29 -10.16
C ARG A 76 -14.76 -2.65 -10.68
N GLN A 77 -15.20 -3.88 -10.40
CA GLN A 77 -16.52 -4.38 -10.86
C GLN A 77 -17.66 -3.84 -10.00
N LEU A 78 -17.41 -3.69 -8.70
CA LEU A 78 -18.43 -3.22 -7.76
C LEU A 78 -18.67 -1.70 -7.84
N HIS A 79 -17.67 -0.94 -8.30
CA HIS A 79 -17.69 0.51 -8.37
C HIS A 79 -17.31 1.04 -9.77
N PRO A 80 -18.08 0.70 -10.84
CA PRO A 80 -17.73 1.03 -12.23
C PRO A 80 -17.58 2.53 -12.48
N LYS A 81 -18.42 3.37 -11.85
CA LYS A 81 -18.30 4.84 -11.98
C LYS A 81 -17.00 5.36 -11.38
N THR A 82 -16.58 4.83 -10.24
CA THR A 82 -15.30 5.21 -9.62
C THR A 82 -14.13 4.72 -10.46
N PHE A 83 -14.26 3.56 -11.10
CA PHE A 83 -13.28 3.08 -12.05
C PHE A 83 -13.16 4.03 -13.26
N GLU A 84 -14.26 4.45 -13.86
CA GLU A 84 -14.26 5.42 -14.99
C GLU A 84 -13.57 6.74 -14.60
N GLU A 85 -13.87 7.28 -13.40
CA GLU A 85 -13.22 8.48 -12.88
C GLU A 85 -11.71 8.29 -12.68
N ALA A 86 -11.29 7.13 -12.17
CA ALA A 86 -9.88 6.82 -11.95
C ALA A 86 -9.15 6.61 -13.29
N ASN A 87 -9.77 5.91 -14.24
CA ASN A 87 -9.26 5.70 -15.58
C ASN A 87 -9.05 7.02 -16.32
N GLN A 88 -10.04 7.92 -16.28
CA GLN A 88 -9.91 9.23 -16.94
C GLN A 88 -8.73 10.04 -16.36
N LYS A 89 -8.54 10.03 -15.03
CA LYS A 89 -7.37 10.70 -14.40
C LYS A 89 -6.05 10.11 -14.87
N LEU A 90 -6.00 8.79 -15.07
CA LEU A 90 -4.81 8.11 -15.55
C LEU A 90 -4.50 8.52 -16.99
N ILE A 91 -5.51 8.56 -17.87
CA ILE A 91 -5.40 9.04 -19.24
C ILE A 91 -4.90 10.50 -19.26
N ASP A 92 -5.51 11.38 -18.47
CA ASP A 92 -5.15 12.79 -18.41
C ASP A 92 -3.70 13.01 -17.96
N GLN A 93 -3.22 12.15 -17.03
CA GLN A 93 -1.88 12.29 -16.45
C GLN A 93 -0.78 11.61 -17.27
N PHE A 94 -1.07 10.43 -17.85
CA PHE A 94 -0.05 9.57 -18.46
C PHE A 94 -0.33 9.26 -19.95
N GLY A 95 -1.47 9.66 -20.51
CA GLY A 95 -1.86 9.38 -21.87
C GLY A 95 -2.16 7.88 -22.13
N LYS A 96 -2.40 7.10 -21.07
CA LYS A 96 -2.67 5.66 -21.14
C LYS A 96 -3.88 5.34 -20.27
N ASP A 97 -4.68 4.39 -20.72
CA ASP A 97 -5.79 3.91 -19.92
C ASP A 97 -5.35 2.90 -18.85
N TRP A 98 -6.31 2.51 -18.01
CA TRP A 98 -6.04 1.62 -16.90
C TRP A 98 -5.56 0.23 -17.34
N ASP A 99 -6.15 -0.32 -18.40
CA ASP A 99 -5.82 -1.67 -18.86
C ASP A 99 -4.50 -1.71 -19.63
N GLU A 100 -4.07 -0.59 -20.21
CA GLU A 100 -2.73 -0.45 -20.78
C GLU A 100 -1.65 -0.38 -19.67
N MET A 101 -1.92 0.30 -18.55
CA MET A 101 -0.97 0.43 -17.44
C MET A 101 -1.03 -0.74 -16.46
N TYR A 102 -2.23 -1.25 -16.21
CA TYR A 102 -2.51 -2.29 -15.23
C TYR A 102 -3.39 -3.40 -15.83
N PRO A 103 -2.90 -4.16 -16.84
CA PRO A 103 -3.62 -5.33 -17.33
C PRO A 103 -4.06 -6.23 -16.17
N LEU A 104 -5.37 -6.53 -16.12
CA LEU A 104 -5.95 -7.16 -14.93
C LEU A 104 -5.42 -8.57 -14.67
N ASP A 105 -5.09 -9.31 -15.71
CA ASP A 105 -4.49 -10.64 -15.64
C ASP A 105 -3.12 -10.64 -14.94
N LYS A 106 -2.40 -9.51 -14.98
CA LYS A 106 -1.09 -9.32 -14.35
C LYS A 106 -1.15 -8.61 -13.01
N TYR A 107 -2.03 -7.62 -12.87
CA TYR A 107 -2.03 -6.71 -11.72
C TYR A 107 -3.22 -6.90 -10.78
N TYR A 108 -4.05 -7.92 -11.00
CA TYR A 108 -5.10 -8.25 -10.01
C TYR A 108 -4.46 -8.68 -8.69
N GLN A 109 -4.66 -7.87 -7.65
CA GLN A 109 -4.07 -8.09 -6.32
C GLN A 109 -2.54 -8.36 -6.36
N ASP A 110 -1.82 -7.64 -7.19
CA ASP A 110 -0.39 -7.84 -7.44
C ASP A 110 0.45 -7.87 -6.17
N MET A 111 0.15 -6.99 -5.20
CA MET A 111 0.89 -6.91 -3.94
C MET A 111 0.66 -8.14 -3.04
N HIS A 112 -0.48 -8.83 -3.18
CA HIS A 112 -0.75 -10.08 -2.47
C HIS A 112 -0.24 -11.28 -3.26
N LEU A 113 -0.68 -11.42 -4.51
CA LEU A 113 -0.44 -12.62 -5.30
C LEU A 113 1.01 -12.78 -5.76
N ASN A 114 1.71 -11.67 -5.98
CA ASN A 114 3.10 -11.70 -6.45
C ASN A 114 4.14 -11.47 -5.34
N LEU A 115 3.75 -11.08 -4.11
CA LEU A 115 4.71 -10.91 -3.01
C LEU A 115 4.64 -12.01 -1.94
N PHE A 116 3.45 -12.44 -1.56
CA PHE A 116 3.27 -13.44 -0.50
C PHE A 116 3.95 -14.79 -0.80
N PRO A 117 3.94 -15.31 -2.05
CA PRO A 117 4.67 -16.54 -2.36
C PRO A 117 6.18 -16.47 -2.10
N PHE A 118 6.75 -15.27 -2.08
CA PHE A 118 8.17 -15.02 -1.76
C PHE A 118 8.41 -14.65 -0.30
N GLY A 119 7.38 -14.74 0.56
CA GLY A 119 7.47 -14.40 1.97
C GLY A 119 7.51 -12.90 2.27
N LEU A 120 7.29 -12.05 1.26
CA LEU A 120 7.18 -10.61 1.45
C LEU A 120 5.74 -10.27 1.80
N VAL A 121 5.48 -10.17 3.10
CA VAL A 121 4.16 -9.82 3.65
C VAL A 121 4.04 -8.31 3.87
N HIS A 122 2.83 -7.82 4.10
CA HIS A 122 2.60 -6.42 4.39
C HIS A 122 1.64 -6.19 5.56
N ALA A 123 1.76 -4.99 6.14
CA ALA A 123 0.87 -4.45 7.14
C ALA A 123 0.06 -3.32 6.53
N GLU A 124 -1.23 -3.35 6.71
CA GLU A 124 -2.17 -2.37 6.18
C GLU A 124 -2.85 -1.62 7.31
N ASN A 125 -3.47 -0.49 6.97
CA ASN A 125 -4.22 0.31 7.93
C ASN A 125 -3.36 0.75 9.14
N LEU A 126 -2.11 1.15 8.89
CA LEU A 126 -1.23 1.68 9.93
C LEU A 126 -1.84 2.95 10.52
N GLY A 127 -1.83 3.04 11.86
CA GLY A 127 -2.57 4.04 12.61
C GLY A 127 -2.13 5.50 12.38
N ASN A 128 -2.95 6.40 12.88
CA ASN A 128 -2.78 7.85 12.69
C ASN A 128 -1.49 8.40 13.31
N GLU A 129 -0.92 7.74 14.32
CA GLU A 129 0.36 8.11 14.94
C GLU A 129 1.51 8.08 13.94
N LEU A 130 1.40 7.33 12.84
CA LEU A 130 2.34 7.37 11.73
C LEU A 130 2.50 8.80 11.17
N ASN A 131 1.45 9.62 11.22
CA ASN A 131 1.49 11.01 10.76
C ASN A 131 2.46 11.89 11.56
N ASN A 132 2.78 11.51 12.79
CA ASN A 132 3.74 12.22 13.64
C ASN A 132 5.20 11.95 13.27
N LEU A 133 5.46 10.96 12.40
CA LEU A 133 6.80 10.63 11.97
C LEU A 133 7.18 11.38 10.68
N SER A 134 8.36 11.97 10.66
CA SER A 134 8.95 12.49 9.42
C SER A 134 9.49 11.34 8.55
N ALA A 135 9.70 11.61 7.27
CA ALA A 135 10.41 10.66 6.42
C ALA A 135 11.84 10.43 6.95
N GLY A 136 12.32 9.20 6.84
CA GLY A 136 13.66 8.83 7.32
C GLY A 136 13.75 7.39 7.78
N ARG A 137 14.87 7.05 8.41
CA ARG A 137 15.14 5.70 8.93
C ARG A 137 14.79 5.62 10.41
N TYR A 138 14.17 4.50 10.77
CA TYR A 138 13.72 4.18 12.12
C TYR A 138 13.99 2.71 12.42
N PHE A 139 14.15 2.37 13.66
CA PHE A 139 13.95 0.99 14.11
C PHE A 139 12.45 0.74 14.22
N ILE A 140 12.00 -0.42 13.72
CA ILE A 140 10.58 -0.78 13.72
C ILE A 140 10.40 -2.15 14.37
N GLY A 141 9.55 -2.21 15.39
CA GLY A 141 9.04 -3.42 15.99
C GLY A 141 7.61 -3.69 15.53
N CYS A 142 7.34 -4.94 15.13
CA CYS A 142 6.01 -5.43 14.83
C CYS A 142 5.66 -6.55 15.81
N PHE A 143 4.66 -6.34 16.64
CA PHE A 143 4.21 -7.27 17.68
C PHE A 143 2.84 -7.80 17.31
N MET A 144 2.84 -8.93 16.63
CA MET A 144 1.61 -9.56 16.12
C MET A 144 1.09 -10.61 17.12
N GLN A 145 -0.20 -10.83 17.08
CA GLN A 145 -0.82 -11.92 17.80
C GLN A 145 -0.38 -13.27 17.21
N LYS A 146 0.09 -14.17 18.06
CA LYS A 146 0.43 -15.54 17.65
C LYS A 146 -0.84 -16.36 17.53
N GLY A 147 -1.11 -16.88 16.35
CA GLY A 147 -2.23 -17.78 16.06
C GLY A 147 -1.82 -18.86 15.08
N MET A 148 -2.53 -19.97 15.08
CA MET A 148 -2.36 -21.02 14.09
C MET A 148 -3.33 -20.77 12.92
N GLU A 149 -2.84 -21.00 11.69
CA GLU A 149 -3.66 -20.91 10.46
C GLU A 149 -4.36 -19.56 10.25
N LEU A 150 -3.76 -18.46 10.74
CA LEU A 150 -4.28 -17.12 10.52
C LEU A 150 -3.77 -16.55 9.19
N ALA A 151 -4.66 -16.16 8.31
CA ALA A 151 -4.32 -15.42 7.09
C ALA A 151 -3.86 -13.98 7.41
N SER A 152 -4.38 -13.38 8.49
CA SER A 152 -4.02 -12.06 8.99
C SER A 152 -4.29 -11.95 10.49
N CYS A 153 -3.68 -10.98 11.15
CA CYS A 153 -3.93 -10.70 12.56
C CYS A 153 -3.68 -9.22 12.89
N TRP A 154 -4.21 -8.80 14.03
CA TRP A 154 -3.88 -7.50 14.60
C TRP A 154 -2.42 -7.48 15.02
N ALA A 155 -1.75 -6.33 14.79
CA ALA A 155 -0.39 -6.12 15.21
C ALA A 155 -0.20 -4.72 15.80
N ARG A 156 0.67 -4.61 16.82
CA ARG A 156 1.16 -3.34 17.33
C ARG A 156 2.47 -3.02 16.66
N PHE A 157 2.56 -1.82 16.07
CA PHE A 157 3.79 -1.28 15.50
C PHE A 157 4.36 -0.22 16.42
N ILE A 158 5.67 -0.24 16.58
CA ILE A 158 6.42 0.75 17.33
C ILE A 158 7.60 1.19 16.48
N ALA A 159 7.78 2.49 16.29
CA ALA A 159 8.93 3.07 15.62
C ALA A 159 9.70 3.97 16.57
N TRP A 160 11.05 3.90 16.54
CA TRP A 160 11.92 4.77 17.33
C TRP A 160 13.20 5.12 16.56
N LYS A 161 13.81 6.23 16.94
CA LYS A 161 15.16 6.64 16.52
C LYS A 161 16.13 6.47 17.69
N GLU A 162 17.38 6.21 17.37
CA GLU A 162 18.48 6.38 18.35
C GLU A 162 18.62 7.84 18.77
#